data_637018dbe80657097c5685d589420734
#
_entry.id   637018dbe80657097c5685d589420734
#
_cell.length_a   1.000
_cell.length_b   1.000
_cell.length_c   1.000
_cell.angle_alpha   90.00
_cell.angle_beta   90.00
_cell.angle_gamma   90.00
#
_symmetry.space_group_name_H-M   'P 1'
#
loop_
_entity.id
_entity.type
_entity.pdbx_description
1 polymer ?
#
loop_
_entity_poly.entity_id
_entity_poly.type
_entity_poly.pdbx_seq_one_letter_code
_entity_poly.pdbx_strand_id
1 'polypeptide(L)'
;MRSVQIHGVNDVRIDDIPRPQVGPGDVLVKVRACGICGTDLAFIKLGATRDGEPMPLGHEAAGDIVAMGDAVSGLDLGQRVAINPMGMSDNVVGNGGSEGAFGDYLLVRNARAGHSLMAIPDDLPYQLAALVEPLGVALHAVNRAAATPQSSVVVFGAGPIGLGVVFWLKQLGVASIVAVDLTESRLERARALGAHHTLVAGREDLFAALHQRHGPATVLGAPAVGTDIFIDAAGVGAVITEVIKVAKSNARLVVVAAHHEPVVVDFGLMLRKEMQIIMSMGYPDELPRVLDTVARQRDKLSAMISHSFGFDQFFTALETARSPADAAKVMVTFADGAGH
;
A
#
# COMPACT_ATOMS: atom_id res chain seq x y z
N MET A 1 19.52 -4.12 19.67
CA MET A 1 18.69 -4.68 18.60
C MET A 1 19.07 -4.02 17.28
N ARG A 2 18.97 -4.74 16.20
CA ARG A 2 19.18 -4.16 14.85
C ARG A 2 17.96 -3.34 14.44
N SER A 3 18.17 -2.21 13.78
CA SER A 3 17.12 -1.34 13.24
C SER A 3 17.61 -0.60 12.00
N VAL A 4 16.79 -0.54 10.96
CA VAL A 4 17.08 0.25 9.76
C VAL A 4 16.77 1.72 10.04
N GLN A 5 17.77 2.57 9.79
CA GLN A 5 17.70 4.01 10.04
C GLN A 5 18.12 4.81 8.80
N ILE A 6 17.47 5.94 8.55
CA ILE A 6 17.90 6.94 7.58
C ILE A 6 18.77 7.97 8.30
N HIS A 7 20.01 8.16 7.83
CA HIS A 7 20.96 9.13 8.34
C HIS A 7 21.05 10.40 7.46
N GLY A 8 20.51 10.33 6.26
CA GLY A 8 20.56 11.44 5.29
C GLY A 8 20.12 10.98 3.90
N VAL A 9 20.31 11.83 2.89
CA VAL A 9 19.93 11.55 1.50
C VAL A 9 20.59 10.28 0.98
N ASN A 10 19.78 9.25 0.68
CA ASN A 10 20.24 7.93 0.28
C ASN A 10 21.22 7.24 1.25
N ASP A 11 21.31 7.71 2.49
CA ASP A 11 22.14 7.11 3.54
C ASP A 11 21.25 6.30 4.49
N VAL A 12 21.14 4.99 4.23
CA VAL A 12 20.39 4.03 5.02
C VAL A 12 21.37 3.04 5.63
N ARG A 13 21.23 2.80 6.93
CA ARG A 13 22.08 1.90 7.68
C ARG A 13 21.26 0.93 8.53
N ILE A 14 21.86 -0.20 8.88
CA ILE A 14 21.37 -1.08 9.94
C ILE A 14 22.17 -0.76 11.18
N ASP A 15 21.55 -0.09 12.13
CA ASP A 15 22.19 0.32 13.37
C ASP A 15 21.91 -0.68 14.50
N ASP A 16 22.87 -0.84 15.40
CA ASP A 16 22.67 -1.49 16.69
C ASP A 16 22.21 -0.45 17.72
N ILE A 17 20.91 -0.49 18.06
CA ILE A 17 20.29 0.42 19.02
C ILE A 17 19.86 -0.33 20.30
N PRO A 18 19.69 0.34 21.44
CA PRO A 18 19.11 -0.27 22.62
C PRO A 18 17.73 -0.86 22.33
N ARG A 19 17.41 -2.02 22.94
CA ARG A 19 16.05 -2.55 22.90
C ARG A 19 15.12 -1.59 23.65
N PRO A 20 13.96 -1.19 23.05
CA PRO A 20 13.04 -0.26 23.71
C PRO A 20 12.54 -0.78 25.06
N GLN A 21 12.42 0.14 26.01
CA GLN A 21 11.79 -0.16 27.31
C GLN A 21 10.28 -0.01 27.18
N VAL A 22 9.54 -0.93 27.79
CA VAL A 22 8.08 -0.96 27.74
C VAL A 22 7.53 -0.12 28.88
N GLY A 23 6.80 0.93 28.55
CA GLY A 23 6.04 1.74 29.51
C GLY A 23 4.70 1.07 29.89
N PRO A 24 3.96 1.63 30.86
CA PRO A 24 2.74 1.01 31.38
C PRO A 24 1.67 0.72 30.31
N GLY A 25 1.53 1.58 29.29
CA GLY A 25 0.55 1.43 28.20
C GLY A 25 1.13 0.83 26.91
N ASP A 26 2.41 0.43 26.89
CA ASP A 26 3.10 0.06 25.68
C ASP A 26 3.15 -1.45 25.46
N VAL A 27 3.31 -1.85 24.21
CA VAL A 27 3.54 -3.24 23.81
C VAL A 27 4.79 -3.32 22.96
N LEU A 28 5.65 -4.28 23.26
CA LEU A 28 6.82 -4.62 22.43
C LEU A 28 6.49 -5.81 21.55
N VAL A 29 6.57 -5.61 20.26
CA VAL A 29 6.35 -6.64 19.25
C VAL A 29 7.68 -7.10 18.67
N LYS A 30 7.96 -8.41 18.68
CA LYS A 30 9.02 -9.01 17.90
C LYS A 30 8.53 -9.07 16.46
N VAL A 31 9.17 -8.31 15.57
CA VAL A 31 8.78 -8.26 14.17
C VAL A 31 9.09 -9.60 13.49
N ARG A 32 8.17 -10.10 12.67
CA ARG A 32 8.31 -11.35 11.91
C ARG A 32 8.33 -11.12 10.41
N ALA A 33 7.58 -10.11 9.94
CA ALA A 33 7.59 -9.68 8.54
C ALA A 33 7.28 -8.19 8.47
N CYS A 34 7.93 -7.50 7.51
CA CYS A 34 7.64 -6.12 7.16
C CYS A 34 7.76 -5.92 5.65
N GLY A 35 6.76 -5.30 5.03
CA GLY A 35 6.76 -4.95 3.61
C GLY A 35 7.52 -3.66 3.34
N ILE A 36 8.23 -3.60 2.20
CA ILE A 36 8.83 -2.35 1.71
C ILE A 36 7.76 -1.57 0.93
N CYS A 37 7.57 -0.32 1.31
CA CYS A 37 6.62 0.62 0.71
C CYS A 37 7.33 1.67 -0.16
N GLY A 38 6.60 2.24 -1.12
CA GLY A 38 7.05 3.42 -1.86
C GLY A 38 7.37 4.62 -0.97
N THR A 39 6.70 4.75 0.17
CA THR A 39 6.95 5.77 1.18
C THR A 39 8.34 5.63 1.80
N ASP A 40 8.79 4.39 2.09
CA ASP A 40 10.15 4.15 2.59
C ASP A 40 11.20 4.63 1.58
N LEU A 41 10.98 4.30 0.28
CA LEU A 41 11.86 4.71 -0.81
C LEU A 41 11.90 6.24 -0.97
N ALA A 42 10.76 6.91 -0.80
CA ALA A 42 10.67 8.36 -0.85
C ALA A 42 11.43 9.02 0.31
N PHE A 43 11.27 8.55 1.54
CA PHE A 43 11.99 9.06 2.70
C PHE A 43 13.50 8.88 2.57
N ILE A 44 13.95 7.74 2.07
CA ILE A 44 15.36 7.48 1.79
C ILE A 44 15.91 8.50 0.77
N LYS A 45 15.18 8.72 -0.33
CA LYS A 45 15.57 9.68 -1.38
C LYS A 45 15.62 11.12 -0.87
N LEU A 46 14.70 11.49 0.01
CA LEU A 46 14.66 12.83 0.62
C LEU A 46 15.69 13.00 1.74
N GLY A 47 16.24 11.91 2.29
CA GLY A 47 17.10 11.93 3.45
C GLY A 47 16.37 12.41 4.70
N ALA A 48 15.12 11.96 4.86
CA ALA A 48 14.28 12.37 5.97
C ALA A 48 14.91 11.93 7.30
N THR A 49 15.14 12.91 8.19
CA THR A 49 15.57 12.70 9.57
C THR A 49 14.52 13.29 10.49
N ARG A 50 14.55 12.89 11.76
CA ARG A 50 13.66 13.44 12.77
C ARG A 50 14.45 14.33 13.73
N ASP A 51 14.18 15.62 13.72
CA ASP A 51 14.86 16.60 14.60
C ASP A 51 16.40 16.55 14.51
N GLY A 52 16.93 16.14 13.35
CA GLY A 52 18.37 15.95 13.13
C GLY A 52 18.91 14.57 13.53
N GLU A 53 18.09 13.72 14.14
CA GLU A 53 18.42 12.33 14.50
C GLU A 53 18.05 11.35 13.38
N PRO A 54 18.71 10.18 13.31
CA PRO A 54 18.33 9.12 12.37
C PRO A 54 16.87 8.70 12.51
N MET A 55 16.20 8.46 11.39
CA MET A 55 14.78 8.12 11.36
C MET A 55 14.58 6.63 11.02
N PRO A 56 13.84 5.87 11.87
CA PRO A 56 13.53 4.48 11.60
C PRO A 56 12.49 4.32 10.48
N LEU A 57 12.58 3.20 9.75
CA LEU A 57 11.72 2.85 8.64
C LEU A 57 10.87 1.61 8.90
N GLY A 58 9.88 1.41 8.02
CA GLY A 58 9.01 0.23 7.98
C GLY A 58 7.73 0.42 8.78
N HIS A 59 6.59 0.13 8.12
CA HIS A 59 5.26 0.34 8.69
C HIS A 59 4.24 -0.75 8.31
N GLU A 60 4.52 -1.57 7.31
CA GLU A 60 3.64 -2.66 6.86
C GLU A 60 4.06 -3.96 7.56
N ALA A 61 3.69 -4.17 8.84
CA ALA A 61 4.32 -5.23 9.63
C ALA A 61 3.36 -6.14 10.38
N ALA A 62 3.88 -7.32 10.72
CA ALA A 62 3.26 -8.29 11.61
C ALA A 62 4.32 -8.98 12.50
N GLY A 63 3.92 -9.43 13.69
CA GLY A 63 4.83 -10.05 14.64
C GLY A 63 4.14 -10.64 15.85
N ASP A 64 4.93 -10.91 16.88
CA ASP A 64 4.49 -11.51 18.16
C ASP A 64 4.67 -10.52 19.31
N ILE A 65 3.68 -10.44 20.19
CA ILE A 65 3.80 -9.67 21.45
C ILE A 65 4.77 -10.38 22.38
N VAL A 66 5.87 -9.72 22.74
CA VAL A 66 6.94 -10.30 23.59
C VAL A 66 7.07 -9.61 24.95
N ALA A 67 6.51 -8.40 25.10
CA ALA A 67 6.38 -7.72 26.38
C ALA A 67 5.24 -6.70 26.29
N MET A 68 4.60 -6.42 27.41
CA MET A 68 3.56 -5.40 27.52
C MET A 68 3.52 -4.80 28.92
N GLY A 69 3.10 -3.54 29.00
CA GLY A 69 2.94 -2.84 30.28
C GLY A 69 1.66 -3.21 31.01
N ASP A 70 1.62 -2.93 32.32
CA ASP A 70 0.55 -3.36 33.22
C ASP A 70 -0.81 -2.69 32.94
N ALA A 71 -0.81 -1.55 32.23
CA ALA A 71 -2.05 -0.85 31.84
C ALA A 71 -2.64 -1.34 30.52
N VAL A 72 -1.94 -2.23 29.78
CA VAL A 72 -2.44 -2.80 28.52
C VAL A 72 -3.52 -3.84 28.82
N SER A 73 -4.61 -3.81 28.08
CA SER A 73 -5.71 -4.77 28.20
C SER A 73 -6.18 -5.29 26.84
N GLY A 74 -6.77 -6.50 26.84
CA GLY A 74 -7.31 -7.13 25.62
C GLY A 74 -6.26 -7.66 24.66
N LEU A 75 -4.99 -7.80 25.11
CA LEU A 75 -3.87 -8.40 24.41
C LEU A 75 -3.17 -9.41 25.32
N ASP A 76 -2.52 -10.40 24.75
CA ASP A 76 -1.81 -11.46 25.48
C ASP A 76 -0.35 -11.56 25.03
N LEU A 77 0.53 -11.98 25.96
CA LEU A 77 1.92 -12.35 25.63
C LEU A 77 1.93 -13.55 24.67
N GLY A 78 2.77 -13.47 23.63
CA GLY A 78 2.84 -14.47 22.58
C GLY A 78 1.76 -14.32 21.50
N GLN A 79 0.81 -13.40 21.67
CA GLN A 79 -0.24 -13.16 20.70
C GLN A 79 0.36 -12.66 19.38
N ARG A 80 -0.07 -13.26 18.28
CA ARG A 80 0.31 -12.86 16.92
C ARG A 80 -0.54 -11.67 16.47
N VAL A 81 0.09 -10.64 15.91
CA VAL A 81 -0.57 -9.38 15.57
C VAL A 81 -0.12 -8.82 14.22
N ALA A 82 -1.05 -8.18 13.51
CA ALA A 82 -0.76 -7.20 12.48
C ALA A 82 -0.76 -5.79 13.09
N ILE A 83 0.10 -4.92 12.58
CA ILE A 83 0.33 -3.58 13.13
C ILE A 83 -0.44 -2.57 12.28
N ASN A 84 -1.19 -1.68 12.96
CA ASN A 84 -1.73 -0.49 12.35
C ASN A 84 -0.80 0.70 12.66
N PRO A 85 0.05 1.12 11.74
CA PRO A 85 1.02 2.18 11.99
C PRO A 85 0.38 3.54 12.30
N MET A 86 -0.87 3.76 11.90
CA MET A 86 -1.64 4.98 12.19
C MET A 86 -2.53 4.86 13.44
N GLY A 87 -2.52 3.71 14.09
CA GLY A 87 -3.36 3.43 15.27
C GLY A 87 -2.85 4.02 16.59
N MET A 88 -1.82 4.85 16.56
CA MET A 88 -1.20 5.50 17.70
C MET A 88 -1.43 7.01 17.62
N SER A 89 -1.80 7.62 18.77
CA SER A 89 -2.20 9.03 18.81
C SER A 89 -1.04 10.02 18.63
N ASP A 90 0.17 9.60 18.93
CA ASP A 90 1.35 10.45 19.10
C ASP A 90 2.55 10.03 18.25
N ASN A 91 2.46 8.91 17.55
CA ASN A 91 3.57 8.37 16.77
C ASN A 91 3.11 7.51 15.60
N VAL A 92 3.39 7.93 14.37
CA VAL A 92 3.15 7.14 13.17
C VAL A 92 4.36 6.26 12.89
N VAL A 93 4.22 4.96 13.07
CA VAL A 93 5.31 3.99 12.87
C VAL A 93 5.85 4.04 11.45
N GLY A 94 7.18 4.19 11.30
CA GLY A 94 7.89 4.13 10.04
C GLY A 94 7.55 5.20 9.01
N ASN A 95 6.70 6.17 9.38
CA ASN A 95 6.26 7.26 8.52
C ASN A 95 6.58 8.63 9.16
N GLY A 96 7.81 8.79 9.61
CA GLY A 96 8.28 10.02 10.27
C GLY A 96 8.19 9.99 11.79
N GLY A 97 7.71 8.91 12.40
CA GLY A 97 7.69 8.70 13.83
C GLY A 97 9.03 8.24 14.42
N SER A 98 9.06 8.05 15.74
CA SER A 98 10.26 7.57 16.46
C SER A 98 10.45 6.05 16.39
N GLU A 99 9.45 5.32 15.90
CA GLU A 99 9.45 3.87 15.83
C GLU A 99 9.36 3.41 14.36
N GLY A 100 9.97 2.27 14.05
CA GLY A 100 9.93 1.66 12.72
C GLY A 100 10.00 0.13 12.80
N ALA A 101 9.36 -0.53 11.84
CA ALA A 101 9.21 -1.98 11.86
C ALA A 101 10.28 -2.74 11.06
N PHE A 102 11.24 -2.06 10.41
CA PHE A 102 12.44 -2.74 9.90
C PHE A 102 13.48 -2.86 11.03
N GLY A 103 13.15 -3.62 12.05
CA GLY A 103 14.00 -3.92 13.19
C GLY A 103 13.58 -5.20 13.90
N ASP A 104 14.46 -5.74 14.77
CA ASP A 104 14.16 -6.96 15.51
C ASP A 104 12.91 -6.82 16.38
N TYR A 105 12.68 -5.61 16.92
CA TYR A 105 11.52 -5.29 17.77
C TYR A 105 10.95 -3.92 17.41
N LEU A 106 9.63 -3.79 17.56
CA LEU A 106 8.87 -2.55 17.44
C LEU A 106 8.16 -2.25 18.76
N LEU A 107 8.34 -1.03 19.28
CA LEU A 107 7.56 -0.53 20.40
C LEU A 107 6.27 0.13 19.90
N VAL A 108 5.13 -0.39 20.29
CA VAL A 108 3.80 0.19 20.02
C VAL A 108 3.37 0.95 21.26
N ARG A 109 3.44 2.28 21.20
CA ARG A 109 3.13 3.16 22.33
C ARG A 109 1.62 3.28 22.54
N ASN A 110 1.17 3.30 23.79
CA ASN A 110 -0.24 3.40 24.16
C ASN A 110 -1.11 2.43 23.33
N ALA A 111 -0.68 1.16 23.30
CA ALA A 111 -1.25 0.13 22.47
C ALA A 111 -2.72 -0.15 22.81
N ARG A 112 -3.54 -0.33 21.79
CA ARG A 112 -4.96 -0.66 21.93
C ARG A 112 -5.31 -1.87 21.07
N ALA A 113 -5.89 -2.89 21.71
CA ALA A 113 -6.40 -4.08 21.03
C ALA A 113 -7.43 -3.71 19.93
N GLY A 114 -7.32 -4.33 18.77
CA GLY A 114 -8.21 -4.08 17.63
C GLY A 114 -8.05 -2.73 16.95
N HIS A 115 -7.12 -1.89 17.42
CA HIS A 115 -6.88 -0.56 16.86
C HIS A 115 -5.41 -0.39 16.38
N SER A 116 -4.45 -0.31 17.31
CA SER A 116 -3.02 -0.27 16.96
C SER A 116 -2.44 -1.66 16.71
N LEU A 117 -2.95 -2.67 17.38
CA LEU A 117 -2.57 -4.07 17.24
C LEU A 117 -3.82 -4.91 16.98
N MET A 118 -3.82 -5.65 15.88
CA MET A 118 -4.92 -6.52 15.47
C MET A 118 -4.47 -7.98 15.59
N ALA A 119 -5.17 -8.77 16.42
CA ALA A 119 -4.93 -10.20 16.53
C ALA A 119 -5.09 -10.89 15.17
N ILE A 120 -4.14 -11.75 14.81
CA ILE A 120 -4.20 -12.54 13.58
C ILE A 120 -4.34 -14.03 13.90
N PRO A 121 -4.99 -14.85 13.03
CA PRO A 121 -5.07 -16.29 13.19
C PRO A 121 -3.68 -16.94 13.30
N ASP A 122 -3.57 -18.02 14.11
CA ASP A 122 -2.30 -18.71 14.34
C ASP A 122 -1.70 -19.32 13.06
N ASP A 123 -2.53 -19.68 12.11
CA ASP A 123 -2.14 -20.28 10.83
C ASP A 123 -1.95 -19.25 9.69
N LEU A 124 -2.17 -17.95 9.94
CA LEU A 124 -1.94 -16.89 8.93
C LEU A 124 -0.44 -16.57 8.83
N PRO A 125 0.21 -16.73 7.66
CA PRO A 125 1.60 -16.32 7.48
C PRO A 125 1.80 -14.83 7.76
N TYR A 126 2.88 -14.46 8.49
CA TYR A 126 3.15 -13.06 8.84
C TYR A 126 3.32 -12.15 7.61
N GLN A 127 3.88 -12.67 6.53
CA GLN A 127 4.00 -11.90 5.27
C GLN A 127 2.62 -11.53 4.70
N LEU A 128 1.62 -12.40 4.83
CA LEU A 128 0.24 -12.07 4.44
C LEU A 128 -0.42 -11.13 5.44
N ALA A 129 -0.16 -11.31 6.73
CA ALA A 129 -0.65 -10.40 7.76
C ALA A 129 -0.08 -8.97 7.59
N ALA A 130 1.17 -8.84 7.15
CA ALA A 130 1.79 -7.56 6.84
C ALA A 130 1.15 -6.85 5.63
N LEU A 131 0.43 -7.57 4.75
CA LEU A 131 -0.37 -6.96 3.67
C LEU A 131 -1.61 -6.22 4.16
N VAL A 132 -2.01 -6.37 5.42
CA VAL A 132 -3.22 -5.73 5.96
C VAL A 132 -3.14 -4.21 5.80
N GLU A 133 -1.98 -3.61 6.03
CA GLU A 133 -1.78 -2.17 5.87
C GLU A 133 -2.00 -1.70 4.42
N PRO A 134 -1.22 -2.15 3.40
CA PRO A 134 -1.39 -1.66 2.03
C PRO A 134 -2.74 -2.06 1.41
N LEU A 135 -3.33 -3.17 1.84
CA LEU A 135 -4.69 -3.54 1.44
C LEU A 135 -5.76 -2.62 2.05
N GLY A 136 -5.50 -2.05 3.24
CA GLY A 136 -6.32 -1.01 3.84
C GLY A 136 -6.35 0.24 2.97
N VAL A 137 -5.17 0.73 2.56
CA VAL A 137 -5.03 1.86 1.62
C VAL A 137 -5.80 1.61 0.32
N ALA A 138 -5.65 0.41 -0.24
CA ALA A 138 -6.32 0.03 -1.48
C ALA A 138 -7.85 -0.05 -1.33
N LEU A 139 -8.35 -0.62 -0.22
CA LEU A 139 -9.79 -0.68 0.06
C LEU A 139 -10.38 0.72 0.24
N HIS A 140 -9.68 1.61 0.96
CA HIS A 140 -10.12 2.99 1.13
C HIS A 140 -10.25 3.69 -0.23
N ALA A 141 -9.30 3.53 -1.15
CA ALA A 141 -9.40 4.08 -2.49
C ALA A 141 -10.63 3.57 -3.25
N VAL A 142 -10.96 2.27 -3.14
CA VAL A 142 -12.17 1.69 -3.75
C VAL A 142 -13.45 2.24 -3.10
N ASN A 143 -13.47 2.41 -1.78
CA ASN A 143 -14.59 3.03 -1.07
C ASN A 143 -14.76 4.50 -1.50
N ARG A 144 -13.68 5.27 -1.61
CA ARG A 144 -13.69 6.66 -2.11
C ARG A 144 -14.17 6.75 -3.55
N ALA A 145 -13.85 5.75 -4.37
CA ALA A 145 -14.32 5.67 -5.75
C ALA A 145 -15.85 5.50 -5.86
N ALA A 146 -16.51 5.02 -4.80
CA ALA A 146 -17.90 4.62 -4.79
C ALA A 146 -18.25 3.72 -5.99
N ALA A 147 -17.36 2.74 -6.26
CA ALA A 147 -17.55 1.77 -7.34
C ALA A 147 -18.74 0.85 -7.04
N THR A 148 -19.44 0.45 -8.08
CA THR A 148 -20.55 -0.52 -8.01
C THR A 148 -20.26 -1.70 -8.93
N PRO A 149 -20.98 -2.82 -8.81
CA PRO A 149 -20.80 -3.94 -9.74
C PRO A 149 -20.95 -3.57 -11.22
N GLN A 150 -21.72 -2.53 -11.54
CA GLN A 150 -21.96 -2.07 -12.92
C GLN A 150 -20.88 -1.10 -13.42
N SER A 151 -19.99 -0.63 -12.56
CA SER A 151 -18.97 0.35 -12.94
C SER A 151 -17.95 -0.24 -13.91
N SER A 152 -17.48 0.59 -14.84
CA SER A 152 -16.30 0.37 -15.69
C SER A 152 -15.11 1.08 -15.06
N VAL A 153 -14.08 0.35 -14.65
CA VAL A 153 -12.97 0.89 -13.85
C VAL A 153 -11.63 0.67 -14.55
N VAL A 154 -10.78 1.70 -14.55
CA VAL A 154 -9.37 1.63 -14.96
C VAL A 154 -8.49 1.91 -13.77
N VAL A 155 -7.48 1.05 -13.54
CA VAL A 155 -6.46 1.21 -12.50
C VAL A 155 -5.12 1.43 -13.16
N PHE A 156 -4.51 2.57 -12.94
CA PHE A 156 -3.17 2.91 -13.40
C PHE A 156 -2.14 2.58 -12.32
N GLY A 157 -1.14 1.79 -12.69
CA GLY A 157 -0.15 1.23 -11.81
C GLY A 157 -0.59 -0.12 -11.23
N ALA A 158 0.19 -1.17 -11.49
CA ALA A 158 0.04 -2.51 -10.92
C ALA A 158 1.14 -2.80 -9.87
N GLY A 159 1.57 -1.77 -9.13
CA GLY A 159 2.33 -1.90 -7.89
C GLY A 159 1.43 -2.41 -6.74
N PRO A 160 1.96 -2.52 -5.51
CA PRO A 160 1.21 -3.12 -4.39
C PRO A 160 -0.17 -2.52 -4.16
N ILE A 161 -0.30 -1.19 -4.23
CA ILE A 161 -1.59 -0.49 -4.04
C ILE A 161 -2.54 -0.78 -5.20
N GLY A 162 -2.07 -0.66 -6.47
CA GLY A 162 -2.91 -0.95 -7.63
C GLY A 162 -3.37 -2.40 -7.70
N LEU A 163 -2.51 -3.35 -7.33
CA LEU A 163 -2.88 -4.77 -7.19
C LEU A 163 -3.96 -4.98 -6.12
N GLY A 164 -3.82 -4.32 -4.96
CA GLY A 164 -4.84 -4.32 -3.91
C GLY A 164 -6.17 -3.71 -4.39
N VAL A 165 -6.12 -2.60 -5.13
CA VAL A 165 -7.32 -1.98 -5.74
C VAL A 165 -8.01 -2.95 -6.70
N VAL A 166 -7.27 -3.60 -7.60
CA VAL A 166 -7.81 -4.63 -8.52
C VAL A 166 -8.47 -5.75 -7.74
N PHE A 167 -7.81 -6.27 -6.70
CA PHE A 167 -8.36 -7.29 -5.82
C PHE A 167 -9.70 -6.85 -5.20
N TRP A 168 -9.77 -5.67 -4.60
CA TRP A 168 -10.98 -5.17 -3.95
C TRP A 168 -12.12 -4.89 -4.92
N LEU A 169 -11.84 -4.34 -6.11
CA LEU A 169 -12.83 -4.16 -7.17
C LEU A 169 -13.40 -5.51 -7.60
N LYS A 170 -12.57 -6.55 -7.69
CA LYS A 170 -13.02 -7.92 -7.99
C LYS A 170 -13.88 -8.51 -6.87
N GLN A 171 -13.53 -8.28 -5.60
CA GLN A 171 -14.35 -8.69 -4.45
C GLN A 171 -15.71 -7.96 -4.42
N LEU A 172 -15.77 -6.72 -4.89
CA LEU A 172 -17.01 -5.95 -5.04
C LEU A 172 -17.88 -6.44 -6.21
N GLY A 173 -17.34 -7.30 -7.09
CA GLY A 173 -18.06 -7.81 -8.26
C GLY A 173 -18.10 -6.83 -9.43
N VAL A 174 -17.18 -5.86 -9.52
CA VAL A 174 -17.10 -4.91 -10.64
C VAL A 174 -16.97 -5.65 -11.97
N ALA A 175 -17.85 -5.32 -12.93
CA ALA A 175 -18.00 -6.04 -14.19
C ALA A 175 -16.83 -5.86 -15.14
N SER A 176 -16.20 -4.69 -15.16
CA SER A 176 -15.06 -4.41 -16.04
C SER A 176 -13.94 -3.68 -15.30
N ILE A 177 -12.81 -4.36 -15.15
CA ILE A 177 -11.59 -3.85 -14.50
C ILE A 177 -10.45 -3.94 -15.52
N VAL A 178 -9.90 -2.80 -15.90
CA VAL A 178 -8.71 -2.68 -16.74
C VAL A 178 -7.54 -2.23 -15.87
N ALA A 179 -6.45 -2.99 -15.84
CA ALA A 179 -5.20 -2.60 -15.20
C ALA A 179 -4.19 -2.11 -16.25
N VAL A 180 -3.53 -1.00 -15.98
CA VAL A 180 -2.53 -0.38 -16.86
C VAL A 180 -1.20 -0.27 -16.13
N ASP A 181 -0.12 -0.83 -16.66
CA ASP A 181 1.24 -0.72 -16.12
C ASP A 181 2.27 -0.74 -17.27
N LEU A 182 3.49 -0.35 -16.99
CA LEU A 182 4.62 -0.46 -17.91
C LEU A 182 5.13 -1.89 -18.06
N THR A 183 4.86 -2.77 -17.11
CA THR A 183 5.52 -4.05 -16.88
C THR A 183 4.55 -5.21 -17.01
N GLU A 184 4.81 -6.14 -17.93
CA GLU A 184 3.96 -7.32 -18.14
C GLU A 184 3.89 -8.22 -16.91
N SER A 185 5.01 -8.44 -16.19
CA SER A 185 5.04 -9.26 -14.98
C SER A 185 4.10 -8.75 -13.87
N ARG A 186 3.94 -7.42 -13.74
CA ARG A 186 2.97 -6.81 -12.83
C ARG A 186 1.53 -6.99 -13.33
N LEU A 187 1.33 -6.90 -14.63
CA LEU A 187 0.01 -7.10 -15.25
C LEU A 187 -0.45 -8.57 -15.13
N GLU A 188 0.45 -9.54 -15.18
CA GLU A 188 0.14 -10.94 -14.88
C GLU A 188 -0.40 -11.11 -13.45
N ARG A 189 0.20 -10.45 -12.46
CA ARG A 189 -0.32 -10.42 -11.09
C ARG A 189 -1.68 -9.74 -11.00
N ALA A 190 -1.89 -8.66 -11.75
CA ALA A 190 -3.20 -7.99 -11.81
C ALA A 190 -4.29 -8.93 -12.36
N ARG A 191 -3.98 -9.75 -13.40
CA ARG A 191 -4.91 -10.79 -13.90
C ARG A 191 -5.21 -11.83 -12.83
N ALA A 192 -4.19 -12.32 -12.15
CA ALA A 192 -4.35 -13.31 -11.06
C ALA A 192 -5.24 -12.78 -9.92
N LEU A 193 -5.18 -11.47 -9.64
CA LEU A 193 -5.99 -10.81 -8.62
C LEU A 193 -7.38 -10.40 -9.10
N GLY A 194 -7.65 -10.42 -10.41
CA GLY A 194 -8.99 -10.27 -10.95
C GLY A 194 -9.19 -9.15 -11.97
N ALA A 195 -8.12 -8.56 -12.51
CA ALA A 195 -8.25 -7.69 -13.67
C ALA A 195 -8.83 -8.46 -14.86
N HIS A 196 -9.85 -7.91 -15.51
CA HIS A 196 -10.49 -8.52 -16.68
C HIS A 196 -9.67 -8.26 -17.94
N HIS A 197 -9.01 -7.11 -17.99
CA HIS A 197 -8.14 -6.72 -19.09
C HIS A 197 -6.89 -6.03 -18.54
N THR A 198 -5.81 -6.07 -19.30
CA THR A 198 -4.56 -5.39 -18.98
C THR A 198 -4.05 -4.65 -20.19
N LEU A 199 -3.36 -3.53 -20.00
CA LEU A 199 -2.74 -2.72 -21.04
C LEU A 199 -1.31 -2.39 -20.65
N VAL A 200 -0.37 -2.62 -21.57
CA VAL A 200 1.01 -2.17 -21.38
C VAL A 200 1.12 -0.71 -21.81
N ALA A 201 1.33 0.18 -20.85
CA ALA A 201 1.44 1.61 -21.12
C ALA A 201 2.57 1.91 -22.11
N GLY A 202 2.29 2.78 -23.08
CA GLY A 202 3.24 3.16 -24.12
C GLY A 202 3.35 2.17 -25.28
N ARG A 203 2.75 0.98 -25.19
CA ARG A 203 2.67 0.03 -26.32
C ARG A 203 1.30 0.01 -26.99
N GLU A 204 0.26 0.29 -26.23
CA GLU A 204 -1.12 0.29 -26.70
C GLU A 204 -1.71 1.69 -26.62
N ASP A 205 -2.56 2.05 -27.57
CA ASP A 205 -3.33 3.28 -27.51
C ASP A 205 -4.42 3.16 -26.45
N LEU A 206 -4.30 3.95 -25.39
CA LEU A 206 -5.19 3.92 -24.25
C LEU A 206 -6.64 4.24 -24.64
N PHE A 207 -6.83 5.28 -25.48
CA PHE A 207 -8.17 5.69 -25.92
C PHE A 207 -8.85 4.56 -26.72
N ALA A 208 -8.18 4.02 -27.74
CA ALA A 208 -8.72 2.94 -28.57
C ALA A 208 -9.04 1.69 -27.73
N ALA A 209 -8.15 1.32 -26.82
CA ALA A 209 -8.33 0.16 -25.96
C ALA A 209 -9.52 0.32 -24.99
N LEU A 210 -9.69 1.49 -24.36
CA LEU A 210 -10.81 1.76 -23.47
C LEU A 210 -12.12 1.94 -24.23
N HIS A 211 -12.08 2.56 -25.40
CA HIS A 211 -13.25 2.70 -26.28
C HIS A 211 -13.79 1.31 -26.68
N GLN A 212 -12.91 0.36 -26.98
CA GLN A 212 -13.30 -1.01 -27.30
C GLN A 212 -13.91 -1.76 -26.11
N ARG A 213 -13.37 -1.57 -24.89
CA ARG A 213 -13.73 -2.35 -23.70
C ARG A 213 -14.86 -1.75 -22.88
N HIS A 214 -14.87 -0.44 -22.74
CA HIS A 214 -15.87 0.30 -21.94
C HIS A 214 -16.91 1.01 -22.80
N GLY A 215 -16.76 0.90 -24.14
CA GLY A 215 -17.65 1.52 -25.12
C GLY A 215 -17.35 2.99 -25.41
N PRO A 216 -18.01 3.53 -26.44
CA PRO A 216 -17.91 4.94 -26.81
C PRO A 216 -18.69 5.84 -25.84
N ALA A 217 -18.21 7.07 -25.70
CA ALA A 217 -18.94 8.17 -25.11
C ALA A 217 -18.70 9.45 -25.92
N THR A 218 -19.48 10.49 -25.66
CA THR A 218 -19.33 11.79 -26.33
C THR A 218 -19.48 12.90 -25.31
N VAL A 219 -18.62 13.90 -25.38
CA VAL A 219 -18.69 15.11 -24.56
C VAL A 219 -18.69 16.33 -25.48
N LEU A 220 -19.78 17.08 -25.55
CA LEU A 220 -19.95 18.26 -26.41
C LEU A 220 -19.57 18.00 -27.88
N GLY A 221 -19.90 16.80 -28.38
CA GLY A 221 -19.59 16.38 -29.76
C GLY A 221 -18.18 15.77 -29.94
N ALA A 222 -17.29 15.84 -28.96
CA ALA A 222 -15.98 15.22 -29.03
C ALA A 222 -16.01 13.77 -28.50
N PRO A 223 -15.23 12.84 -29.11
CA PRO A 223 -15.13 11.47 -28.66
C PRO A 223 -14.57 11.36 -27.23
N ALA A 224 -15.12 10.42 -26.46
CA ALA A 224 -14.68 10.06 -25.11
C ALA A 224 -14.83 8.55 -24.90
N VAL A 225 -14.29 8.01 -23.79
CA VAL A 225 -14.43 6.59 -23.42
C VAL A 225 -15.51 6.39 -22.37
N GLY A 226 -16.22 5.25 -22.41
CA GLY A 226 -17.32 4.91 -21.51
C GLY A 226 -16.92 4.59 -20.08
N THR A 227 -15.66 4.81 -19.69
CA THR A 227 -15.13 4.54 -18.34
C THR A 227 -15.78 5.43 -17.29
N ASP A 228 -16.26 4.83 -16.20
CA ASP A 228 -16.88 5.55 -15.07
C ASP A 228 -15.86 6.06 -14.06
N ILE A 229 -14.85 5.23 -13.78
CA ILE A 229 -13.90 5.46 -12.69
C ILE A 229 -12.48 5.19 -13.17
N PHE A 230 -11.60 6.11 -12.87
CA PHE A 230 -10.16 5.98 -13.05
C PHE A 230 -9.51 6.04 -11.66
N ILE A 231 -8.59 5.13 -11.36
CA ILE A 231 -7.85 5.11 -10.10
C ILE A 231 -6.37 5.22 -10.41
N ASP A 232 -5.75 6.29 -9.95
CA ASP A 232 -4.32 6.51 -10.07
C ASP A 232 -3.59 5.94 -8.85
N ALA A 233 -2.94 4.79 -9.06
CA ALA A 233 -2.01 4.15 -8.13
C ALA A 233 -0.56 4.18 -8.68
N ALA A 234 -0.30 4.98 -9.73
CA ALA A 234 1.01 5.13 -10.37
C ALA A 234 1.78 6.37 -9.90
N GLY A 235 1.07 7.46 -9.56
CA GLY A 235 1.69 8.71 -9.12
C GLY A 235 2.42 9.47 -10.24
N VAL A 236 1.96 9.35 -11.48
CA VAL A 236 2.57 9.97 -12.66
C VAL A 236 1.64 11.04 -13.23
N GLY A 237 2.10 12.29 -13.29
CA GLY A 237 1.28 13.42 -13.73
C GLY A 237 0.67 13.26 -15.13
N ALA A 238 1.36 12.57 -16.04
CA ALA A 238 0.85 12.26 -17.37
C ALA A 238 -0.43 11.42 -17.35
N VAL A 239 -0.62 10.54 -16.35
CA VAL A 239 -1.84 9.76 -16.15
C VAL A 239 -3.02 10.68 -15.89
N ILE A 240 -2.87 11.65 -15.00
CA ILE A 240 -3.92 12.63 -14.67
C ILE A 240 -4.34 13.40 -15.92
N THR A 241 -3.36 13.92 -16.66
CA THR A 241 -3.59 14.68 -17.90
C THR A 241 -4.32 13.84 -18.97
N GLU A 242 -3.90 12.59 -19.14
CA GLU A 242 -4.52 11.69 -20.12
C GLU A 242 -5.95 11.30 -19.74
N VAL A 243 -6.19 10.98 -18.47
CA VAL A 243 -7.55 10.69 -17.95
C VAL A 243 -8.49 11.87 -18.22
N ILE A 244 -8.07 13.11 -17.92
CA ILE A 244 -8.91 14.30 -18.16
C ILE A 244 -9.27 14.43 -19.64
N LYS A 245 -8.36 14.07 -20.57
CA LYS A 245 -8.63 14.11 -22.02
C LYS A 245 -9.65 13.06 -22.45
N VAL A 246 -9.50 11.81 -22.04
CA VAL A 246 -10.27 10.68 -22.57
C VAL A 246 -11.61 10.46 -21.84
N ALA A 247 -11.76 10.94 -20.61
CA ALA A 247 -12.90 10.67 -19.76
C ALA A 247 -14.22 11.24 -20.31
N LYS A 248 -15.32 10.52 -20.08
CA LYS A 248 -16.67 11.00 -20.32
C LYS A 248 -17.14 12.03 -19.25
N SER A 249 -18.32 12.60 -19.44
CA SER A 249 -18.97 13.44 -18.40
C SER A 249 -19.26 12.63 -17.13
N ASN A 250 -19.14 13.29 -15.99
CA ASN A 250 -19.34 12.72 -14.64
C ASN A 250 -18.38 11.57 -14.27
N ALA A 251 -17.28 11.39 -15.01
CA ALA A 251 -16.27 10.42 -14.64
C ALA A 251 -15.54 10.84 -13.35
N ARG A 252 -15.15 9.86 -12.55
CA ARG A 252 -14.41 10.06 -11.30
C ARG A 252 -12.95 9.62 -11.48
N LEU A 253 -12.03 10.46 -11.00
CA LEU A 253 -10.60 10.16 -10.90
C LEU A 253 -10.24 10.12 -9.41
N VAL A 254 -9.90 8.93 -8.91
CA VAL A 254 -9.40 8.74 -7.55
C VAL A 254 -7.88 8.71 -7.58
N VAL A 255 -7.24 9.57 -6.80
CA VAL A 255 -5.79 9.64 -6.68
C VAL A 255 -5.39 9.05 -5.32
N VAL A 256 -4.73 7.91 -5.32
CA VAL A 256 -4.21 7.21 -4.14
C VAL A 256 -2.69 7.19 -4.10
N ALA A 257 -2.03 7.35 -5.25
CA ALA A 257 -0.58 7.44 -5.31
C ALA A 257 -0.07 8.81 -4.86
N ALA A 258 1.11 8.84 -4.24
CA ALA A 258 1.82 10.07 -3.94
C ALA A 258 2.40 10.69 -5.23
N HIS A 259 2.10 11.96 -5.47
CA HIS A 259 2.75 12.76 -6.50
C HIS A 259 3.81 13.63 -5.85
N HIS A 260 5.06 13.51 -6.30
CA HIS A 260 6.19 14.25 -5.76
C HIS A 260 6.41 15.61 -6.44
N GLU A 261 5.79 15.80 -7.62
CA GLU A 261 5.87 17.03 -8.39
C GLU A 261 4.47 17.59 -8.64
N PRO A 262 4.30 18.92 -8.74
CA PRO A 262 3.03 19.53 -9.12
C PRO A 262 2.52 19.03 -10.47
N VAL A 263 1.23 18.77 -10.57
CA VAL A 263 0.57 18.31 -11.79
C VAL A 263 -0.29 19.43 -12.35
N VAL A 264 -0.14 19.71 -13.65
CA VAL A 264 -0.99 20.68 -14.35
C VAL A 264 -2.33 20.05 -14.69
N VAL A 265 -3.41 20.68 -14.28
CA VAL A 265 -4.79 20.22 -14.47
C VAL A 265 -5.55 21.21 -15.35
N ASP A 266 -6.18 20.73 -16.44
CA ASP A 266 -7.07 21.52 -17.28
C ASP A 266 -8.47 21.60 -16.65
N PHE A 267 -8.67 22.59 -15.76
CA PHE A 267 -9.98 22.84 -15.14
C PHE A 267 -11.05 23.23 -16.14
N GLY A 268 -10.69 23.84 -17.28
CA GLY A 268 -11.67 24.19 -18.32
C GLY A 268 -12.26 22.94 -18.99
N LEU A 269 -11.41 21.93 -19.24
CA LEU A 269 -11.88 20.64 -19.78
C LEU A 269 -12.65 19.85 -18.73
N MET A 270 -12.20 19.82 -17.48
CA MET A 270 -12.90 19.15 -16.38
C MET A 270 -14.28 19.74 -16.13
N LEU A 271 -14.42 21.08 -16.15
CA LEU A 271 -15.70 21.77 -15.99
C LEU A 271 -16.70 21.32 -17.06
N ARG A 272 -16.28 21.26 -18.33
CA ARG A 272 -17.15 20.79 -19.44
C ARG A 272 -17.61 19.34 -19.30
N LYS A 273 -16.86 18.54 -18.54
CA LYS A 273 -17.13 17.12 -18.28
C LYS A 273 -17.79 16.87 -16.92
N GLU A 274 -17.88 17.89 -16.07
CA GLU A 274 -18.33 17.74 -14.67
C GLU A 274 -17.57 16.61 -13.94
N MET A 275 -16.26 16.52 -14.20
CA MET A 275 -15.40 15.49 -13.60
C MET A 275 -15.13 15.76 -12.13
N GLN A 276 -14.91 14.70 -11.38
CA GLN A 276 -14.50 14.76 -9.98
C GLN A 276 -13.07 14.21 -9.83
N ILE A 277 -12.21 14.94 -9.09
CA ILE A 277 -10.95 14.42 -8.57
C ILE A 277 -11.15 14.17 -7.08
N ILE A 278 -10.87 12.95 -6.64
CA ILE A 278 -11.10 12.49 -5.28
C ILE A 278 -9.75 11.99 -4.72
N MET A 279 -9.28 12.58 -3.63
CA MET A 279 -8.07 12.13 -2.95
C MET A 279 -8.40 10.99 -1.99
N SER A 280 -7.50 10.01 -1.91
CA SER A 280 -7.59 8.89 -0.97
C SER A 280 -6.29 8.79 -0.18
N MET A 281 -6.39 8.82 1.15
CA MET A 281 -5.25 8.78 2.06
C MET A 281 -5.57 7.88 3.26
N GLY A 282 -4.66 6.94 3.54
CA GLY A 282 -4.80 6.04 4.69
C GLY A 282 -5.97 5.06 4.59
N TYR A 283 -6.52 4.69 5.74
CA TYR A 283 -7.57 3.68 5.90
C TYR A 283 -8.30 3.87 7.25
N PRO A 284 -9.14 4.90 7.42
CA PRO A 284 -9.72 5.23 8.73
C PRO A 284 -10.47 4.07 9.40
N ASP A 285 -11.19 3.24 8.65
CA ASP A 285 -12.08 2.21 9.21
C ASP A 285 -11.95 0.84 8.53
N GLU A 286 -11.05 0.69 7.55
CA GLU A 286 -11.01 -0.48 6.66
C GLU A 286 -10.37 -1.74 7.26
N LEU A 287 -9.43 -1.58 8.20
CA LEU A 287 -8.52 -2.66 8.62
C LEU A 287 -9.21 -3.92 9.18
N PRO A 288 -10.30 -3.84 9.97
CA PRO A 288 -10.98 -5.05 10.45
C PRO A 288 -11.51 -5.92 9.30
N ARG A 289 -12.12 -5.28 8.29
CA ARG A 289 -12.59 -5.97 7.08
C ARG A 289 -11.43 -6.54 6.26
N VAL A 290 -10.34 -5.79 6.18
CA VAL A 290 -9.14 -6.23 5.46
C VAL A 290 -8.56 -7.48 6.09
N LEU A 291 -8.34 -7.49 7.40
CA LEU A 291 -7.78 -8.62 8.13
C LEU A 291 -8.61 -9.90 7.94
N ASP A 292 -9.93 -9.79 8.11
CA ASP A 292 -10.85 -10.92 7.88
C ASP A 292 -10.76 -11.44 6.44
N THR A 293 -10.63 -10.54 5.45
CA THR A 293 -10.48 -10.94 4.05
C THR A 293 -9.12 -11.57 3.76
N VAL A 294 -8.03 -11.04 4.32
CA VAL A 294 -6.68 -11.62 4.19
C VAL A 294 -6.67 -13.05 4.73
N ALA A 295 -7.26 -13.27 5.89
CA ALA A 295 -7.34 -14.61 6.49
C ALA A 295 -8.10 -15.62 5.61
N ARG A 296 -9.14 -15.19 4.87
CA ARG A 296 -9.95 -16.06 3.99
C ARG A 296 -9.42 -16.20 2.57
N GLN A 297 -8.67 -15.22 2.06
CA GLN A 297 -8.23 -15.15 0.66
C GLN A 297 -6.71 -15.28 0.51
N ARG A 298 -6.06 -15.97 1.47
CA ARG A 298 -4.60 -16.06 1.59
C ARG A 298 -3.91 -16.55 0.31
N ASP A 299 -4.46 -17.58 -0.32
CA ASP A 299 -3.89 -18.17 -1.54
C ASP A 299 -3.86 -17.15 -2.69
N LYS A 300 -4.94 -16.39 -2.84
CA LYS A 300 -5.07 -15.38 -3.88
C LYS A 300 -4.16 -14.18 -3.61
N LEU A 301 -4.09 -13.73 -2.36
CA LEU A 301 -3.30 -12.58 -1.95
C LEU A 301 -1.79 -12.85 -1.94
N SER A 302 -1.37 -14.12 -1.89
CA SER A 302 0.03 -14.50 -2.08
C SER A 302 0.62 -13.99 -3.40
N ALA A 303 -0.21 -13.84 -4.45
CA ALA A 303 0.20 -13.26 -5.73
C ALA A 303 0.68 -11.80 -5.64
N MET A 304 0.33 -11.07 -4.58
CA MET A 304 0.84 -9.70 -4.35
C MET A 304 2.32 -9.69 -3.96
N ILE A 305 2.79 -10.73 -3.27
CA ILE A 305 4.18 -10.83 -2.81
C ILE A 305 5.04 -11.35 -3.97
N SER A 306 5.95 -10.51 -4.43
CA SER A 306 6.86 -10.89 -5.53
C SER A 306 8.16 -11.51 -5.02
N HIS A 307 8.68 -10.99 -3.91
CA HIS A 307 9.96 -11.40 -3.33
C HIS A 307 9.90 -11.41 -1.81
N SER A 308 10.68 -12.30 -1.20
CA SER A 308 10.89 -12.36 0.24
C SER A 308 12.37 -12.53 0.54
N PHE A 309 12.90 -11.71 1.42
CA PHE A 309 14.30 -11.72 1.85
C PHE A 309 14.38 -11.80 3.38
N GLY A 310 15.40 -12.48 3.90
CA GLY A 310 15.73 -12.36 5.31
C GLY A 310 16.28 -10.97 5.65
N PHE A 311 16.16 -10.54 6.90
CA PHE A 311 16.62 -9.21 7.33
C PHE A 311 18.11 -8.96 7.05
N ASP A 312 18.94 -10.00 7.08
CA ASP A 312 20.37 -9.90 6.72
C ASP A 312 20.58 -9.52 5.24
N GLN A 313 19.56 -9.68 4.40
CA GLN A 313 19.55 -9.31 2.99
C GLN A 313 18.78 -8.01 2.73
N PHE A 314 18.56 -7.17 3.75
CA PHE A 314 17.73 -5.96 3.66
C PHE A 314 18.10 -5.05 2.48
N PHE A 315 19.39 -4.81 2.25
CA PHE A 315 19.83 -3.95 1.14
C PHE A 315 19.52 -4.57 -0.24
N THR A 316 19.60 -5.90 -0.37
CA THR A 316 19.16 -6.61 -1.60
C THR A 316 17.65 -6.47 -1.78
N ALA A 317 16.86 -6.58 -0.71
CA ALA A 317 15.43 -6.36 -0.73
C ALA A 317 15.09 -4.93 -1.14
N LEU A 318 15.83 -3.94 -0.62
CA LEU A 318 15.66 -2.52 -0.94
C LEU A 318 15.94 -2.24 -2.43
N GLU A 319 17.02 -2.76 -2.98
CA GLU A 319 17.35 -2.63 -4.40
C GLU A 319 16.31 -3.32 -5.29
N THR A 320 15.83 -4.51 -4.89
CA THR A 320 14.74 -5.20 -5.59
C THR A 320 13.48 -4.35 -5.59
N ALA A 321 13.11 -3.74 -4.46
CA ALA A 321 11.93 -2.88 -4.37
C ALA A 321 12.03 -1.60 -5.22
N ARG A 322 13.24 -1.10 -5.46
CA ARG A 322 13.51 0.04 -6.37
C ARG A 322 13.35 -0.30 -7.84
N SER A 323 13.45 -1.60 -8.19
CA SER A 323 13.33 -2.05 -9.58
C SER A 323 11.86 -2.23 -9.97
N PRO A 324 11.32 -1.43 -10.90
CA PRO A 324 9.93 -1.59 -11.33
C PRO A 324 9.70 -2.83 -12.21
N ALA A 325 10.78 -3.44 -12.74
CA ALA A 325 10.65 -4.47 -13.78
C ALA A 325 9.95 -5.73 -13.27
N ASP A 326 10.26 -6.20 -12.05
CA ASP A 326 9.80 -7.50 -11.56
C ASP A 326 9.18 -7.45 -10.16
N ALA A 327 9.36 -6.35 -9.42
CA ALA A 327 8.90 -6.21 -8.06
C ALA A 327 7.46 -5.70 -7.98
N ALA A 328 6.61 -6.46 -7.25
CA ALA A 328 5.36 -5.99 -6.68
C ALA A 328 5.60 -5.70 -5.18
N LYS A 329 5.01 -6.46 -4.24
CA LYS A 329 5.36 -6.34 -2.82
C LYS A 329 6.64 -7.13 -2.52
N VAL A 330 7.65 -6.45 -1.98
CA VAL A 330 8.87 -7.06 -1.45
C VAL A 330 8.75 -7.13 0.07
N MET A 331 8.93 -8.33 0.63
CA MET A 331 8.85 -8.60 2.07
C MET A 331 10.23 -8.84 2.66
N VAL A 332 10.47 -8.28 3.85
CA VAL A 332 11.60 -8.60 4.72
C VAL A 332 11.08 -9.46 5.86
N THR A 333 11.73 -10.62 6.10
CA THR A 333 11.37 -11.58 7.15
C THR A 333 12.44 -11.63 8.23
N PHE A 334 12.00 -11.82 9.47
CA PHE A 334 12.86 -11.86 10.64
C PHE A 334 12.79 -13.28 11.22
N ALA A 335 13.90 -14.02 11.11
CA ALA A 335 14.05 -15.35 11.72
C ALA A 335 14.05 -15.25 13.25
N ASP A 336 13.75 -16.36 13.94
CA ASP A 336 14.09 -16.47 15.34
C ASP A 336 15.61 -16.38 15.45
N GLY A 337 16.12 -15.26 15.96
CA GLY A 337 17.54 -15.15 16.28
C GLY A 337 17.91 -16.31 17.20
N ALA A 338 19.01 -17.00 16.89
CA ALA A 338 19.62 -17.91 17.87
C ALA A 338 19.76 -17.11 19.17
N GLY A 339 19.06 -17.56 20.21
CA GLY A 339 19.00 -16.83 21.49
C GLY A 339 20.43 -16.62 22.01
N HIS A 340 20.75 -15.38 22.31
CA HIS A 340 21.87 -14.98 23.15
C HIS A 340 21.30 -14.35 24.40
#